data_1dca64d5cc2ac7e66d5305fa97708a54
#
_entry.id   1dca64d5cc2ac7e66d5305fa97708a54
#
_cell.length_a   1.000
_cell.length_b   1.000
_cell.length_c   1.000
_cell.angle_alpha   90.00
_cell.angle_beta   90.00
_cell.angle_gamma   90.00
#
_symmetry.space_group_name_H-M   'P 1'
#
loop_
_entity.id
_entity.type
_entity.pdbx_description
1 polymer ?
#
loop_
_entity_poly.entity_id
_entity_poly.type
_entity_poly.pdbx_seq_one_letter_code
_entity_poly.pdbx_strand_id
1 'polypeptide(L)'
;MALLRINNGNSSLLMVDTSQIIHIEADGNYCVMHLADGTEENLWISMKRFEELASEQVDGATELIRVGKGTIVNRTYIYRITPKKGELELAGGEMNKHITIHASEKALTTLKLFFEGGCEL
;
A
#
# COMPACT_ATOMS: atom_id res chain seq x y z
N MET A 1 -10.53 -2.43 13.48
CA MET A 1 -9.38 -1.53 13.45
C MET A 1 -8.12 -2.28 13.87
N ALA A 2 -7.08 -2.20 13.08
CA ALA A 2 -5.82 -2.87 13.38
C ALA A 2 -4.71 -1.82 13.48
N LEU A 3 -4.09 -1.73 14.65
CA LEU A 3 -2.99 -0.81 14.87
C LEU A 3 -1.67 -1.49 14.55
N LEU A 4 -0.91 -0.87 13.68
CA LEU A 4 0.42 -1.32 13.30
C LEU A 4 1.44 -0.44 14.01
N ARG A 5 2.40 -1.06 14.69
CA ARG A 5 3.46 -0.36 15.41
C ARG A 5 4.74 -0.47 14.61
N ILE A 6 5.32 0.68 14.30
CA ILE A 6 6.53 0.76 13.50
C ILE A 6 7.58 1.57 14.26
N ASN A 7 8.69 0.93 14.61
CA ASN A 7 9.83 1.65 15.16
C ASN A 7 10.53 2.32 13.98
N ASN A 8 10.43 3.64 13.93
CA ASN A 8 10.97 4.41 12.81
C ASN A 8 12.32 4.99 13.17
N GLY A 9 13.34 4.19 12.91
CA GLY A 9 14.70 4.51 13.37
C GLY A 9 14.77 4.38 14.88
N ASN A 10 15.63 5.20 15.51
CA ASN A 10 15.80 5.19 16.95
C ASN A 10 15.02 6.30 17.64
N SER A 11 14.28 7.10 16.89
CA SER A 11 13.73 8.34 17.42
C SER A 11 12.22 8.32 17.66
N SER A 12 11.48 7.44 16.99
CA SER A 12 10.03 7.47 17.14
C SER A 12 9.39 6.11 16.94
N LEU A 13 8.23 5.95 17.54
CA LEU A 13 7.36 4.80 17.34
C LEU A 13 6.09 5.31 16.69
N LEU A 14 5.79 4.82 15.51
CA LEU A 14 4.55 5.15 14.83
C LEU A 14 3.50 4.10 15.19
N MET A 15 2.29 4.57 15.45
CA MET A 15 1.15 3.69 15.66
C MET A 15 0.08 4.07 14.66
N VAL A 16 -0.14 3.22 13.66
CA VAL A 16 -0.96 3.53 12.51
C VAL A 16 -2.10 2.53 12.38
N ASP A 17 -3.30 3.05 12.20
CA ASP A 17 -4.45 2.22 11.85
C ASP A 17 -4.29 1.81 10.39
N THR A 18 -4.22 0.52 10.12
CA THR A 18 -3.99 0.02 8.76
C THR A 18 -5.08 0.47 7.79
N SER A 19 -6.30 0.73 8.28
CA SER A 19 -7.38 1.22 7.42
C SER A 19 -7.12 2.63 6.89
N GLN A 20 -6.19 3.36 7.50
CA GLN A 20 -5.81 4.71 7.07
C GLN A 20 -4.65 4.71 6.08
N ILE A 21 -4.01 3.58 5.87
CA ILE A 21 -2.91 3.48 4.90
C ILE A 21 -3.50 3.35 3.51
N ILE A 22 -3.16 4.30 2.63
CA ILE A 22 -3.59 4.25 1.23
C ILE A 22 -2.63 3.39 0.43
N HIS A 23 -1.35 3.75 0.46
CA HIS A 23 -0.32 2.99 -0.24
C HIS A 23 1.06 3.30 0.33
N ILE A 24 2.02 2.46 -0.03
CA ILE A 24 3.41 2.59 0.39
C ILE A 24 4.27 2.43 -0.84
N GLU A 25 5.23 3.34 -1.02
CA GLU A 25 6.15 3.33 -2.16
C GLU A 25 7.58 3.11 -1.68
N ALA A 26 8.32 2.28 -2.42
CA ALA A 26 9.74 2.10 -2.14
C ALA A 26 10.51 3.36 -2.52
N ASP A 27 11.52 3.69 -1.73
CA ASP A 27 12.42 4.81 -1.96
C ASP A 27 13.82 4.35 -1.58
N GLY A 28 14.51 3.71 -2.53
CA GLY A 28 15.80 3.08 -2.24
C GLY A 28 15.64 1.94 -1.24
N ASN A 29 16.39 2.02 -0.14
CA ASN A 29 16.33 1.02 0.93
C ASN A 29 15.24 1.31 1.95
N TYR A 30 14.49 2.38 1.75
CA TYR A 30 13.44 2.83 2.65
C TYR A 30 12.12 2.90 1.91
N CYS A 31 11.08 3.36 2.58
CA CYS A 31 9.80 3.52 1.91
C CYS A 31 9.01 4.71 2.47
N VAL A 32 8.00 5.14 1.73
CA VAL A 32 7.14 6.26 2.10
C VAL A 32 5.72 5.75 2.22
N MET A 33 5.10 6.00 3.36
CA MET A 33 3.73 5.60 3.64
C MET A 33 2.80 6.80 3.47
N HIS A 34 1.76 6.61 2.65
CA HIS A 34 0.76 7.66 2.39
C HIS A 34 -0.54 7.32 3.09
N LEU A 35 -1.01 8.24 3.91
CA LEU A 35 -2.22 8.06 4.71
C LEU A 35 -3.41 8.82 4.15
N ALA A 36 -4.61 8.40 4.52
CA ALA A 36 -5.85 8.94 3.97
C ALA A 36 -6.06 10.42 4.26
N ASP A 37 -5.48 10.92 5.34
CA ASP A 37 -5.59 12.35 5.70
C ASP A 37 -4.58 13.24 4.96
N GLY A 38 -3.78 12.66 4.06
CA GLY A 38 -2.76 13.40 3.33
C GLY A 38 -1.38 13.34 3.94
N THR A 39 -1.24 12.73 5.11
CA THR A 39 0.06 12.60 5.77
C THR A 39 0.96 11.65 4.98
N GLU A 40 2.23 12.02 4.85
CA GLU A 40 3.26 11.16 4.29
C GLU A 40 4.30 10.91 5.37
N GLU A 41 4.61 9.64 5.60
CA GLU A 41 5.62 9.26 6.57
C GLU A 41 6.77 8.56 5.87
N ASN A 42 7.97 9.08 6.08
CA ASN A 42 9.19 8.41 5.60
C ASN A 42 9.53 7.31 6.60
N LEU A 43 9.52 6.08 6.15
CA LEU A 43 9.83 4.95 7.00
C LEU A 43 11.28 4.53 6.77
N TRP A 44 12.05 4.45 7.84
CA TRP A 44 13.46 4.09 7.78
C TRP A 44 13.65 2.58 7.79
N ILE A 45 12.74 1.88 7.13
CA ILE A 45 12.77 0.43 6.96
C ILE A 45 12.46 0.12 5.49
N SER A 46 12.88 -1.06 5.04
CA SER A 46 12.59 -1.49 3.67
C SER A 46 11.14 -1.93 3.53
N MET A 47 10.66 -2.00 2.29
CA MET A 47 9.34 -2.55 1.98
C MET A 47 9.19 -3.97 2.51
N LYS A 48 10.24 -4.77 2.38
CA LYS A 48 10.23 -6.15 2.87
C LYS A 48 10.03 -6.18 4.38
N ARG A 49 10.74 -5.32 5.10
CA ARG A 49 10.60 -5.27 6.56
C ARG A 49 9.21 -4.78 6.95
N PHE A 50 8.67 -3.83 6.20
CA PHE A 50 7.29 -3.39 6.43
C PHE A 50 6.30 -4.54 6.27
N GLU A 51 6.45 -5.34 5.21
CA GLU A 51 5.57 -6.49 4.99
C GLU A 51 5.67 -7.50 6.13
N GLU A 52 6.89 -7.73 6.62
CA GLU A 52 7.11 -8.63 7.76
C GLU A 52 6.39 -8.13 9.01
N LEU A 53 6.56 -6.83 9.31
CA LEU A 53 5.91 -6.23 10.46
C LEU A 53 4.39 -6.31 10.36
N ALA A 54 3.85 -6.04 9.20
CA ALA A 54 2.41 -6.11 8.99
C ALA A 54 1.88 -7.53 9.19
N SER A 55 2.58 -8.54 8.65
CA SER A 55 2.14 -9.92 8.82
C SER A 55 2.30 -10.42 10.26
N GLU A 56 3.29 -9.92 11.00
CA GLU A 56 3.51 -10.32 12.38
C GLU A 56 2.47 -9.73 13.32
N GLN A 57 2.07 -8.48 13.09
CA GLN A 57 1.25 -7.74 14.03
C GLN A 57 -0.24 -7.75 13.69
N VAL A 58 -0.56 -7.82 12.41
CA VAL A 58 -1.95 -7.78 11.96
C VAL A 58 -2.28 -9.13 11.36
N ASP A 59 -3.11 -9.87 12.06
CA ASP A 59 -3.50 -11.20 11.63
C ASP A 59 -4.21 -11.10 10.28
N GLY A 60 -3.55 -11.66 9.24
CA GLY A 60 -4.08 -11.62 7.90
C GLY A 60 -4.25 -10.20 7.37
N ALA A 61 -3.16 -9.43 7.33
CA ALA A 61 -3.17 -8.06 6.79
C ALA A 61 -3.55 -8.06 5.31
N THR A 62 -4.73 -8.54 5.00
CA THR A 62 -5.21 -8.83 3.65
C THR A 62 -5.59 -7.59 2.86
N GLU A 63 -5.78 -6.46 3.55
CA GLU A 63 -6.07 -5.20 2.87
C GLU A 63 -4.86 -4.65 2.13
N LEU A 64 -3.64 -4.97 2.60
CA LEU A 64 -2.41 -4.42 2.03
C LEU A 64 -1.83 -5.45 1.05
N ILE A 65 -1.82 -5.11 -0.23
CA ILE A 65 -1.36 -6.04 -1.26
C ILE A 65 -0.21 -5.44 -2.06
N ARG A 66 0.72 -6.30 -2.45
CA ARG A 66 1.88 -5.90 -3.24
C ARG A 66 1.49 -5.74 -4.70
N VAL A 67 1.90 -4.62 -5.31
CA VAL A 67 1.69 -4.37 -6.73
C VAL A 67 3.05 -4.10 -7.36
N GLY A 68 3.57 -5.07 -8.08
CA GLY A 68 4.92 -4.97 -8.61
C GLY A 68 5.97 -5.02 -7.50
N LYS A 69 7.15 -4.46 -7.76
CA LYS A 69 8.27 -4.54 -6.83
C LYS A 69 8.32 -3.42 -5.82
N GLY A 70 7.78 -2.27 -6.16
CA GLY A 70 8.00 -1.06 -5.37
C GLY A 70 6.77 -0.45 -4.74
N THR A 71 5.63 -1.15 -4.74
CA THR A 71 4.39 -0.56 -4.25
C THR A 71 3.56 -1.56 -3.47
N ILE A 72 3.00 -1.11 -2.36
CA ILE A 72 1.96 -1.83 -1.62
C ILE A 72 0.75 -0.91 -1.61
N VAL A 73 -0.43 -1.43 -1.90
CA VAL A 73 -1.66 -0.63 -1.86
C VAL A 73 -2.66 -1.26 -0.91
N ASN A 74 -3.51 -0.41 -0.34
CA ASN A 74 -4.65 -0.89 0.42
C ASN A 74 -5.77 -1.14 -0.58
N ARG A 75 -6.18 -2.40 -0.71
CA ARG A 75 -7.17 -2.80 -1.71
C ARG A 75 -8.51 -2.09 -1.54
N THR A 76 -8.84 -1.65 -0.34
CA THR A 76 -10.11 -0.98 -0.09
C THR A 76 -10.20 0.39 -0.75
N TYR A 77 -9.06 0.96 -1.14
CA TYR A 77 -9.02 2.26 -1.83
C TYR A 77 -8.93 2.13 -3.34
N ILE A 78 -8.78 0.93 -3.89
CA ILE A 78 -8.66 0.77 -5.33
C ILE A 78 -9.96 1.18 -6.02
N TYR A 79 -9.84 2.14 -6.93
CA TYR A 79 -10.97 2.67 -7.68
C TYR A 79 -10.97 2.19 -9.13
N ARG A 80 -9.81 2.29 -9.82
CA ARG A 80 -9.72 1.89 -11.22
C ARG A 80 -8.34 1.34 -11.53
N ILE A 81 -8.32 0.25 -12.28
CA ILE A 81 -7.08 -0.39 -12.72
C ILE A 81 -7.04 -0.30 -14.25
N THR A 82 -6.03 0.38 -14.79
CA THR A 82 -5.89 0.57 -16.24
C THR A 82 -4.50 0.10 -16.68
N PRO A 83 -4.34 -1.22 -16.92
CA PRO A 83 -3.01 -1.77 -17.21
C PRO A 83 -2.31 -1.16 -18.41
N LYS A 84 -3.04 -0.89 -19.49
CA LYS A 84 -2.41 -0.35 -20.71
C LYS A 84 -1.83 1.03 -20.52
N LYS A 85 -2.37 1.81 -19.58
CA LYS A 85 -1.82 3.13 -19.25
C LYS A 85 -0.82 3.06 -18.10
N GLY A 86 -0.66 1.89 -17.48
CA GLY A 86 0.20 1.76 -16.32
C GLY A 86 -0.31 2.53 -15.12
N GLU A 87 -1.63 2.64 -14.98
CA GLU A 87 -2.24 3.48 -13.94
C GLU A 87 -3.13 2.70 -13.00
N LEU A 88 -3.02 3.02 -11.73
CA LEU A 88 -3.89 2.52 -10.68
C LEU A 88 -4.43 3.72 -9.92
N GLU A 89 -5.75 3.92 -9.97
CA GLU A 89 -6.39 5.03 -9.27
C GLU A 89 -6.90 4.56 -7.91
N LEU A 90 -6.63 5.37 -6.90
CA LEU A 90 -7.05 5.13 -5.53
C LEU A 90 -7.99 6.24 -5.09
N ALA A 91 -9.07 5.88 -4.40
CA ALA A 91 -10.08 6.84 -3.95
C ALA A 91 -10.87 6.26 -2.78
N GLY A 92 -11.61 7.10 -2.10
CA GLY A 92 -12.51 6.68 -1.03
C GLY A 92 -12.09 7.15 0.35
N GLY A 93 -12.85 6.75 1.36
CA GLY A 93 -12.58 7.15 2.73
C GLY A 93 -12.61 8.67 2.88
N GLU A 94 -11.58 9.21 3.56
CA GLU A 94 -11.48 10.64 3.80
C GLU A 94 -10.77 11.40 2.68
N MET A 95 -10.43 10.70 1.58
CA MET A 95 -9.71 11.33 0.48
C MET A 95 -10.60 12.31 -0.26
N ASN A 96 -10.10 13.53 -0.47
CA ASN A 96 -10.84 14.56 -1.19
C ASN A 96 -10.71 14.47 -2.69
N LYS A 97 -9.74 13.70 -3.18
CA LYS A 97 -9.47 13.56 -4.61
C LYS A 97 -8.84 12.20 -4.88
N HIS A 98 -8.93 11.78 -6.12
CA HIS A 98 -8.29 10.53 -6.54
C HIS A 98 -6.78 10.69 -6.58
N ILE A 99 -6.08 9.62 -6.25
CA ILE A 99 -4.64 9.53 -6.36
C ILE A 99 -4.34 8.52 -7.45
N THR A 100 -3.47 8.86 -8.39
CA THR A 100 -3.05 7.94 -9.43
C THR A 100 -1.61 7.52 -9.16
N ILE A 101 -1.39 6.22 -9.07
CA ILE A 101 -0.05 5.67 -8.96
C ILE A 101 0.27 4.88 -10.22
N HIS A 102 1.56 4.71 -10.49
CA HIS A 102 2.02 4.05 -11.71
C HIS A 102 2.67 2.71 -11.38
N ALA A 103 2.36 1.70 -12.18
CA ALA A 103 2.95 0.38 -12.04
C ALA A 103 3.05 -0.24 -13.45
N SER A 104 3.79 -1.34 -13.56
CA SER A 104 3.94 -1.99 -14.86
C SER A 104 2.61 -2.55 -15.35
N GLU A 105 2.47 -2.63 -16.67
CA GLU A 105 1.29 -3.23 -17.27
C GLU A 105 1.09 -4.66 -16.77
N LYS A 106 2.18 -5.40 -16.64
CA LYS A 106 2.14 -6.78 -16.16
C LYS A 106 1.59 -6.87 -14.73
N ALA A 107 2.10 -6.03 -13.84
CA ALA A 107 1.64 -6.03 -12.44
C ALA A 107 0.16 -5.67 -12.35
N LEU A 108 -0.27 -4.68 -13.12
CA LEU A 108 -1.66 -4.24 -13.10
C LEU A 108 -2.59 -5.25 -13.76
N THR A 109 -2.12 -5.96 -14.78
CA THR A 109 -2.89 -7.03 -15.40
C THR A 109 -3.13 -8.16 -14.40
N THR A 110 -2.09 -8.52 -13.64
CA THR A 110 -2.22 -9.54 -12.59
C THR A 110 -3.23 -9.11 -11.53
N LEU A 111 -3.15 -7.85 -11.11
CA LEU A 111 -4.07 -7.30 -10.11
C LEU A 111 -5.51 -7.31 -10.61
N LYS A 112 -5.71 -6.89 -11.86
CA LYS A 112 -7.03 -6.86 -12.48
C LYS A 112 -7.65 -8.26 -12.52
N LEU A 113 -6.86 -9.25 -12.97
CA LEU A 113 -7.31 -10.63 -13.02
C LEU A 113 -7.68 -11.18 -11.65
N PHE A 114 -6.91 -10.81 -10.64
CA PHE A 114 -7.20 -11.22 -9.27
C PHE A 114 -8.61 -10.74 -8.85
N PHE A 115 -8.91 -9.47 -9.07
CA PHE A 115 -10.21 -8.92 -8.70
C PHE A 115 -11.35 -9.40 -9.59
N GLU A 116 -11.04 -9.87 -10.79
CA GLU A 116 -12.04 -10.50 -11.65
C GLU A 116 -12.31 -11.95 -11.26
N GLY A 117 -11.55 -12.45 -10.26
CA GLY A 117 -11.71 -13.82 -9.79
C GLY A 117 -10.98 -14.86 -10.63
N GLY A 118 -10.09 -14.39 -11.53
CA GLY A 118 -9.43 -15.28 -12.47
C GLY A 118 -8.16 -15.92 -11.97
N CYS A 119 -7.51 -15.33 -10.95
CA CYS A 119 -6.28 -15.91 -10.40
C CYS A 119 -5.96 -15.31 -9.05
N GLU A 120 -4.99 -15.92 -8.36
CA GLU A 120 -4.51 -15.44 -7.08
C GLU A 120 -3.26 -14.58 -7.28
N LEU A 121 -3.08 -13.63 -6.38
CA LEU A 121 -1.88 -12.79 -6.37
C LEU A 121 -0.68 -13.50 -5.76
#